data_9d39018d5699ae2b980eedf8643f3e8b
#
_entry.id   9d39018d5699ae2b980eedf8643f3e8b
#
_cell.length_a   1.000
_cell.length_b   1.000
_cell.length_c   1.000
_cell.angle_alpha   90.00
_cell.angle_beta   90.00
_cell.angle_gamma   90.00
#
_symmetry.space_group_name_H-M   'P 1'
#
loop_
_entity.id
_entity.type
_entity.pdbx_description
1 polymer ?
#
loop_
_entity_poly.entity_id
_entity_poly.type
_entity_poly.pdbx_seq_one_letter_code
_entity_poly.pdbx_strand_id
1 'polypeptide(L)'
;MELKKIDHDLTVCKVESENELDLTKDFYFIGKTEEEISLVCITDDVPTHTLEREDGWKAFRIQGVLDFSLIGILSKISTILAENKIGIFVVSTYNTDYVLVKKEKFNAALDLLEEKGYVIVE
;
A
#
# COMPACT_ATOMS: atom_id res chain seq x y z
N MET A 1 -14.85 -8.04 -8.46
CA MET A 1 -14.29 -7.32 -7.31
C MET A 1 -13.63 -6.04 -7.80
N GLU A 2 -13.92 -4.96 -7.13
CA GLU A 2 -13.39 -3.65 -7.50
C GLU A 2 -12.10 -3.32 -6.76
N LEU A 3 -11.16 -2.72 -7.47
CA LEU A 3 -9.91 -2.22 -6.91
C LEU A 3 -9.86 -0.72 -7.17
N LYS A 4 -9.69 0.05 -6.11
CA LYS A 4 -9.69 1.52 -6.22
C LYS A 4 -8.26 2.05 -6.24
N LYS A 5 -7.95 2.84 -7.25
CA LYS A 5 -6.66 3.54 -7.34
C LYS A 5 -6.59 4.60 -6.25
N ILE A 6 -5.45 4.68 -5.60
CA ILE A 6 -5.15 5.75 -4.64
C ILE A 6 -4.27 6.77 -5.35
N ASP A 7 -4.79 7.98 -5.49
CA ASP A 7 -4.11 9.02 -6.28
C ASP A 7 -3.10 9.80 -5.43
N HIS A 8 -2.08 9.09 -4.95
CA HIS A 8 -0.98 9.68 -4.19
C HIS A 8 0.33 9.01 -4.55
N ASP A 9 1.40 9.79 -4.59
CA ASP A 9 2.75 9.25 -4.56
C ASP A 9 3.08 8.94 -3.11
N LEU A 10 3.51 7.71 -2.85
CA LEU A 10 3.72 7.21 -1.50
C LEU A 10 5.18 6.86 -1.24
N THR A 11 5.54 6.96 0.04
CA THR A 11 6.87 6.62 0.54
C THR A 11 6.73 5.64 1.68
N VAL A 12 7.60 4.64 1.70
CA VAL A 12 7.75 3.72 2.82
C VAL A 12 9.02 4.13 3.55
N CYS A 13 8.91 4.45 4.83
CA CYS A 13 10.08 4.89 5.59
C CYS A 13 10.07 4.34 7.01
N LYS A 14 11.21 4.52 7.68
CA LYS A 14 11.43 4.08 9.04
C LYS A 14 11.91 5.29 9.83
N VAL A 15 11.29 5.54 10.97
CA VAL A 15 11.63 6.68 11.81
C VAL A 15 12.18 6.19 13.16
N GLU A 16 12.96 7.05 13.80
CA GLU A 16 13.60 6.69 15.07
C GLU A 16 12.67 6.83 16.27
N SER A 17 11.76 7.81 16.22
CA SER A 17 10.92 8.18 17.36
C SER A 17 9.51 8.53 16.92
N GLU A 18 8.55 8.31 17.81
CA GLU A 18 7.17 8.75 17.63
C GLU A 18 7.07 10.26 17.46
N ASN A 19 8.04 11.01 17.95
CA ASN A 19 8.06 12.47 17.82
C ASN A 19 8.20 12.92 16.36
N GLU A 20 8.64 12.03 15.47
CA GLU A 20 8.73 12.32 14.04
C GLU A 20 7.39 12.22 13.33
N LEU A 21 6.37 11.61 13.97
CA LEU A 21 5.09 11.36 13.35
C LEU A 21 4.16 12.57 13.48
N ASP A 22 3.44 12.89 12.41
CA ASP A 22 2.42 13.94 12.40
C ASP A 22 1.06 13.29 12.15
N LEU A 23 0.33 13.06 13.23
CA LEU A 23 -0.97 12.39 13.20
C LEU A 23 -2.10 13.28 12.69
N THR A 24 -1.82 14.55 12.39
CA THR A 24 -2.82 15.47 11.84
C THR A 24 -3.03 15.29 10.35
N LYS A 25 -2.16 14.54 9.66
CA LYS A 25 -2.31 14.26 8.24
C LYS A 25 -3.46 13.29 7.99
N ASP A 26 -4.05 13.35 6.80
CA ASP A 26 -5.27 12.59 6.48
C ASP A 26 -5.01 11.18 5.96
N PHE A 27 -3.80 10.89 5.49
CA PHE A 27 -3.50 9.60 4.88
C PHE A 27 -2.10 9.12 5.25
N TYR A 28 -2.04 8.07 6.07
CA TYR A 28 -0.78 7.43 6.43
C TYR A 28 -1.08 6.10 7.12
N PHE A 29 -0.08 5.25 7.19
CA PHE A 29 -0.14 4.00 7.95
C PHE A 29 1.10 3.93 8.84
N ILE A 30 0.93 3.51 10.08
CA ILE A 30 2.02 3.35 11.05
C ILE A 30 2.04 1.91 11.52
N GLY A 31 3.20 1.28 11.42
CA GLY A 31 3.45 -0.02 12.00
C GLY A 31 4.52 0.10 13.06
N LYS A 32 4.14 0.00 14.33
CA LYS A 32 5.09 0.08 15.42
C LYS A 32 5.24 -1.25 16.11
N THR A 33 6.47 -1.70 16.25
CA THR A 33 6.82 -2.90 17.01
C THR A 33 7.92 -2.54 17.99
N GLU A 34 8.37 -3.53 18.77
CA GLU A 34 9.54 -3.32 19.65
C GLU A 34 10.83 -3.04 18.87
N GLU A 35 10.86 -3.41 17.57
CA GLU A 35 12.07 -3.31 16.77
C GLU A 35 12.11 -2.08 15.88
N GLU A 36 10.95 -1.52 15.51
CA GLU A 36 10.91 -0.42 14.53
C GLU A 36 9.62 0.36 14.57
N ILE A 37 9.69 1.55 14.02
CA ILE A 37 8.51 2.35 13.69
C ILE A 37 8.53 2.59 12.19
N SER A 38 7.61 1.95 11.47
CA SER A 38 7.44 2.10 10.02
C SER A 38 6.33 3.10 9.74
N LEU A 39 6.53 3.91 8.71
CA LEU A 39 5.54 4.87 8.25
C LEU A 39 5.37 4.75 6.75
N VAL A 40 4.13 4.62 6.30
CA VAL A 40 3.77 4.77 4.89
C VAL A 40 2.95 6.03 4.78
N CYS A 41 3.37 6.97 3.96
CA CYS A 41 2.69 8.26 3.85
C CYS A 41 2.83 8.84 2.46
N ILE A 42 2.07 9.90 2.20
CA ILE A 42 2.23 10.70 0.98
C ILE A 42 3.66 11.26 1.00
N THR A 43 4.33 11.20 -0.13
CA THR A 43 5.74 11.57 -0.24
C THR A 43 6.03 12.96 0.31
N ASP A 44 5.13 13.91 0.06
CA ASP A 44 5.31 15.28 0.56
C ASP A 44 5.17 15.38 2.09
N ASP A 45 4.64 14.36 2.74
CA ASP A 45 4.44 14.34 4.20
C ASP A 45 5.54 13.59 4.95
N VAL A 46 6.56 13.12 4.26
CA VAL A 46 7.67 12.37 4.89
C VAL A 46 8.39 13.28 5.91
N PRO A 47 8.61 12.78 7.13
CA PRO A 47 9.33 13.56 8.14
C PRO A 47 10.73 13.99 7.66
N THR A 48 11.20 15.10 8.22
CA THR A 48 12.52 15.63 7.90
C THR A 48 13.65 14.63 8.20
N HIS A 49 13.48 13.85 9.28
CA HIS A 49 14.48 12.86 9.69
C HIS A 49 13.90 11.44 9.55
N THR A 50 14.56 10.61 8.77
CA THR A 50 14.21 9.20 8.63
C THR A 50 15.46 8.35 8.77
N LEU A 51 15.29 7.13 9.27
CA LEU A 51 16.40 6.17 9.32
C LEU A 51 16.59 5.49 7.98
N GLU A 52 15.47 5.15 7.34
CA GLU A 52 15.42 4.55 6.00
C GLU A 52 14.25 5.16 5.26
N ARG A 53 14.39 5.28 3.94
CA ARG A 53 13.35 5.90 3.12
C ARG A 53 13.35 5.32 1.73
N GLU A 54 12.18 4.94 1.25
CA GLU A 54 12.03 4.46 -0.12
C GLU A 54 10.80 5.12 -0.76
N ASP A 55 11.04 6.01 -1.71
CA ASP A 55 10.00 6.71 -2.47
C ASP A 55 9.56 5.89 -3.67
N GLY A 56 8.60 6.39 -4.40
CA GLY A 56 8.22 5.85 -5.70
C GLY A 56 7.23 4.71 -5.63
N TRP A 57 6.31 4.76 -4.68
CA TRP A 57 5.23 3.79 -4.55
C TRP A 57 3.90 4.38 -4.98
N LYS A 58 3.05 3.53 -5.53
CA LYS A 58 1.64 3.81 -5.82
C LYS A 58 0.82 2.68 -5.21
N ALA A 59 -0.45 2.96 -4.92
CA ALA A 59 -1.30 1.99 -4.25
C ALA A 59 -2.66 1.85 -4.92
N PHE A 60 -3.24 0.67 -4.74
CA PHE A 60 -4.67 0.46 -4.89
C PHE A 60 -5.18 -0.25 -3.64
N ARG A 61 -6.47 -0.15 -3.41
CA ARG A 61 -7.11 -0.89 -2.31
C ARG A 61 -8.21 -1.77 -2.84
N ILE A 62 -8.50 -2.83 -2.10
CA ILE A 62 -9.67 -3.65 -2.38
C ILE A 62 -10.87 -2.85 -1.91
N GLN A 63 -11.81 -2.58 -2.82
CA GLN A 63 -12.92 -1.67 -2.55
C GLN A 63 -13.98 -2.32 -1.67
N GLY A 64 -14.48 -1.54 -0.72
CA GLY A 64 -15.48 -1.98 0.24
C GLY A 64 -14.88 -2.51 1.53
N VAL A 65 -15.74 -2.91 2.44
CA VAL A 65 -15.33 -3.49 3.73
C VAL A 65 -15.33 -4.99 3.59
N LEU A 66 -14.17 -5.60 3.86
CA LEU A 66 -14.00 -7.05 3.74
C LEU A 66 -14.41 -7.73 5.04
N ASP A 67 -15.12 -8.82 4.92
CA ASP A 67 -15.41 -9.70 6.04
C ASP A 67 -14.15 -10.54 6.32
N PHE A 68 -13.74 -10.64 7.57
CA PHE A 68 -12.57 -11.45 7.95
C PHE A 68 -12.75 -12.94 7.61
N SER A 69 -13.99 -13.38 7.38
CA SER A 69 -14.24 -14.75 6.93
C SER A 69 -13.90 -14.96 5.45
N LEU A 70 -13.73 -13.90 4.67
CA LEU A 70 -13.29 -13.99 3.28
C LEU A 70 -11.81 -14.28 3.24
N ILE A 71 -11.45 -15.40 2.65
CA ILE A 71 -10.04 -15.82 2.59
C ILE A 71 -9.58 -15.91 1.15
N GLY A 72 -8.29 -15.73 0.95
CA GLY A 72 -7.67 -15.93 -0.36
C GLY A 72 -7.80 -14.75 -1.31
N ILE A 73 -8.45 -13.64 -0.93
CA ILE A 73 -8.60 -12.47 -1.80
C ILE A 73 -7.22 -11.86 -2.08
N LEU A 74 -6.48 -11.53 -1.03
CA LEU A 74 -5.14 -10.99 -1.17
C LEU A 74 -4.18 -11.99 -1.78
N SER A 75 -4.31 -13.26 -1.44
CA SER A 75 -3.49 -14.33 -2.00
C SER A 75 -3.61 -14.40 -3.52
N LYS A 76 -4.83 -14.29 -4.06
CA LYS A 76 -5.03 -14.31 -5.51
C LYS A 76 -4.36 -13.13 -6.19
N ILE A 77 -4.52 -11.93 -5.62
CA ILE A 77 -3.90 -10.72 -6.17
C ILE A 77 -2.38 -10.85 -6.12
N SER A 78 -1.82 -11.25 -4.98
CA SER A 78 -0.38 -11.37 -4.84
C SER A 78 0.20 -12.43 -5.77
N THR A 79 -0.52 -13.53 -6.01
CA THR A 79 -0.08 -14.57 -6.92
C THR A 79 0.00 -14.03 -8.36
N ILE A 80 -1.02 -13.32 -8.81
CA ILE A 80 -1.03 -12.73 -10.16
C ILE A 80 0.17 -11.80 -10.34
N LEU A 81 0.42 -10.94 -9.37
CA LEU A 81 1.52 -9.99 -9.46
C LEU A 81 2.88 -10.68 -9.36
N ALA A 82 3.01 -11.67 -8.47
CA ALA A 82 4.26 -12.44 -8.32
C ALA A 82 4.61 -13.21 -9.60
N GLU A 83 3.63 -13.80 -10.26
CA GLU A 83 3.85 -14.52 -11.52
C GLU A 83 4.38 -13.61 -12.63
N ASN A 84 4.13 -12.32 -12.51
CA ASN A 84 4.61 -11.31 -13.45
C ASN A 84 5.78 -10.50 -12.89
N LYS A 85 6.41 -10.99 -11.84
CA LYS A 85 7.62 -10.42 -11.23
C LYS A 85 7.41 -9.00 -10.70
N ILE A 86 6.21 -8.71 -10.21
CA ILE A 86 5.89 -7.43 -9.60
C ILE A 86 5.89 -7.60 -8.08
N GLY A 87 6.84 -6.92 -7.41
CA GLY A 87 6.91 -6.93 -5.96
C GLY A 87 5.83 -6.04 -5.35
N ILE A 88 5.39 -6.39 -4.16
CA ILE A 88 4.34 -5.66 -3.47
C ILE A 88 4.72 -5.38 -2.03
N PHE A 89 4.12 -4.33 -1.48
CA PHE A 89 4.15 -3.99 -0.06
C PHE A 89 2.69 -3.84 0.36
N VAL A 90 2.24 -4.63 1.33
CA VAL A 90 0.82 -4.66 1.70
C VAL A 90 0.61 -4.07 3.08
N VAL A 91 -0.42 -3.24 3.19
CA VAL A 91 -0.89 -2.73 4.47
C VAL A 91 -2.33 -3.17 4.64
N SER A 92 -2.57 -3.94 5.69
CA SER A 92 -3.93 -4.41 6.01
C SER A 92 -4.48 -3.56 7.13
N THR A 93 -5.65 -2.97 6.90
CA THR A 93 -6.39 -2.23 7.93
C THR A 93 -7.59 -3.06 8.38
N TYR A 94 -8.35 -2.53 9.32
CA TYR A 94 -9.55 -3.23 9.78
C TYR A 94 -10.53 -3.47 8.62
N ASN A 95 -10.68 -2.50 7.75
CA ASN A 95 -11.69 -2.57 6.68
C ASN A 95 -11.20 -3.34 5.46
N THR A 96 -9.96 -3.17 5.06
CA THR A 96 -9.49 -3.74 3.79
C THR A 96 -7.97 -3.71 3.69
N ASP A 97 -7.46 -4.20 2.55
CA ASP A 97 -6.04 -4.25 2.25
C ASP A 97 -5.68 -3.19 1.21
N TYR A 98 -4.54 -2.55 1.44
CA TYR A 98 -3.90 -1.65 0.50
C TYR A 98 -2.67 -2.33 -0.06
N VAL A 99 -2.54 -2.34 -1.37
CA VAL A 99 -1.41 -2.97 -2.06
C VAL A 99 -0.59 -1.88 -2.72
N LEU A 100 0.67 -1.77 -2.31
CA LEU A 100 1.60 -0.81 -2.90
C LEU A 100 2.51 -1.54 -3.87
N VAL A 101 2.70 -0.94 -5.03
CA VAL A 101 3.67 -1.41 -6.02
C VAL A 101 4.53 -0.24 -6.45
N LYS A 102 5.71 -0.52 -6.99
CA LYS A 102 6.56 0.54 -7.50
C LYS A 102 5.85 1.28 -8.62
N LYS A 103 6.01 2.59 -8.64
CA LYS A 103 5.34 3.50 -9.56
C LYS A 103 5.47 3.06 -11.02
N GLU A 104 6.67 2.64 -11.43
CA GLU A 104 6.93 2.21 -12.81
C GLU A 104 6.24 0.89 -13.18
N LYS A 105 5.77 0.13 -12.20
CA LYS A 105 5.05 -1.12 -12.41
C LYS A 105 3.55 -0.99 -12.19
N PHE A 106 3.09 0.16 -11.72
CA PHE A 106 1.71 0.31 -11.26
C PHE A 106 0.68 0.07 -12.37
N ASN A 107 0.86 0.71 -13.52
CA ASN A 107 -0.08 0.55 -14.63
C ASN A 107 -0.09 -0.90 -15.15
N ALA A 108 1.08 -1.53 -15.25
CA ALA A 108 1.18 -2.93 -15.64
C ALA A 108 0.47 -3.84 -14.65
N ALA A 109 0.59 -3.57 -13.36
CA ALA A 109 -0.09 -4.34 -12.33
C ALA A 109 -1.61 -4.25 -12.48
N LEU A 110 -2.13 -3.04 -12.68
CA LEU A 110 -3.57 -2.84 -12.85
C LEU A 110 -4.09 -3.52 -14.12
N ASP A 111 -3.34 -3.44 -15.22
CA ASP A 111 -3.73 -4.09 -16.47
C ASP A 111 -3.82 -5.61 -16.30
N LEU A 112 -2.85 -6.21 -15.61
CA LEU A 112 -2.85 -7.65 -15.35
C LEU A 112 -4.06 -8.07 -14.50
N LEU A 113 -4.39 -7.29 -13.50
CA LEU A 113 -5.53 -7.58 -12.63
C LEU A 113 -6.85 -7.42 -13.40
N GLU A 114 -6.94 -6.40 -14.24
CA GLU A 114 -8.12 -6.19 -15.06
C GLU A 114 -8.34 -7.38 -16.02
N GLU A 115 -7.28 -7.90 -16.63
CA GLU A 115 -7.36 -9.09 -17.48
C GLU A 115 -7.89 -10.30 -16.73
N LYS A 116 -7.68 -10.36 -15.42
CA LYS A 116 -8.14 -11.46 -14.58
C LYS A 116 -9.54 -11.23 -14.00
N GLY A 117 -10.22 -10.18 -14.41
CA GLY A 117 -11.61 -9.94 -14.05
C GLY A 117 -11.83 -8.92 -12.94
N TYR A 118 -10.77 -8.30 -12.43
CA TYR A 118 -10.93 -7.22 -11.46
C TYR A 118 -11.37 -5.94 -12.17
N VAL A 119 -12.21 -5.16 -11.52
CA VAL A 119 -12.67 -3.87 -12.05
C VAL A 119 -11.86 -2.75 -11.39
N ILE A 120 -11.16 -1.98 -12.21
CA ILE A 120 -10.34 -0.89 -11.70
C ILE A 120 -11.19 0.38 -11.65
N VAL A 121 -11.27 1.01 -10.48
CA VAL A 121 -12.02 2.27 -10.32
C VAL A 121 -11.08 3.37 -9.84
N GLU A 122 -11.42 4.57 -10.20
CA GLU A 122 -10.63 5.76 -9.84
C GLU A 122 -10.88 6.23 -8.41
#